data_e0209e918f39e4536214e59581b7cc35
#
_entry.id   e0209e918f39e4536214e59581b7cc35
#
_cell.length_a   1.000
_cell.length_b   1.000
_cell.length_c   1.000
_cell.angle_alpha   90.00
_cell.angle_beta   90.00
_cell.angle_gamma   90.00
#
_symmetry.space_group_name_H-M   'P 1'
#
loop_
_entity.id
_entity.type
_entity.pdbx_description
1 polymer ?
#
loop_
_entity_poly.entity_id
_entity_poly.type
_entity_poly.pdbx_seq_one_letter_code
_entity_poly.pdbx_strand_id
1 'polypeptide(L)'
;MRKALVQLNGAVFLWGFTGVLGRLITLDQTWLVWYRLMITAVSLWILYFFLKRIRKFPLRSALYIGTIGFIQALHWVCFYGSIKYANITIALTCLSTSALLASVIEPLFLKKKFDPVEIALGLFAIAGILIIYNTHINFSTGIIIGLLAALLTVFVSVMNKKTVDDYEPGQITLYQLTGGFVGLSLLLPVYQYFFPEIHYKPAPLDWLWLVILSWVCTIFTFFLYIRSLKKISAFTMNLTLTLEPVYGIILAFLIYHENEHLSRWFYIGFALIGVAVVFHMWRLVRNSSSS
;
A
#
# COMPACT_ATOMS: atom_id res chain seq x y z
N MET A 1 -2.57 25.05 6.39
CA MET A 1 -2.48 23.79 7.14
C MET A 1 -3.79 23.00 7.12
N ARG A 2 -4.94 23.52 7.61
CA ARG A 2 -6.24 22.78 7.64
C ARG A 2 -6.66 22.17 6.29
N LYS A 3 -6.58 22.92 5.19
CA LYS A 3 -6.90 22.40 3.83
C LYS A 3 -6.01 21.24 3.41
N ALA A 4 -4.71 21.27 3.73
CA ALA A 4 -3.78 20.20 3.40
C ALA A 4 -4.05 18.92 4.23
N LEU A 5 -4.44 19.05 5.51
CA LEU A 5 -4.87 17.92 6.33
C LEU A 5 -6.14 17.27 5.78
N VAL A 6 -7.14 18.05 5.38
CA VAL A 6 -8.36 17.52 4.75
C VAL A 6 -8.04 16.81 3.45
N GLN A 7 -7.15 17.36 2.61
CA GLN A 7 -6.73 16.73 1.35
C GLN A 7 -6.00 15.40 1.61
N LEU A 8 -5.11 15.36 2.60
CA LEU A 8 -4.39 14.13 2.97
C LEU A 8 -5.34 13.07 3.53
N ASN A 9 -6.25 13.43 4.47
CA ASN A 9 -7.24 12.49 4.99
C ASN A 9 -8.17 11.96 3.89
N GLY A 10 -8.57 12.82 2.94
CA GLY A 10 -9.34 12.39 1.78
C GLY A 10 -8.59 11.37 0.90
N ALA A 11 -7.29 11.57 0.69
CA ALA A 11 -6.46 10.61 -0.05
C ALA A 11 -6.36 9.28 0.70
N VAL A 12 -6.10 9.31 2.01
CA VAL A 12 -5.97 8.11 2.85
C VAL A 12 -7.29 7.35 2.97
N PHE A 13 -8.42 8.05 3.08
CA PHE A 13 -9.75 7.43 3.03
C PHE A 13 -9.99 6.69 1.70
N LEU A 14 -9.65 7.33 0.57
CA LEU A 14 -9.77 6.71 -0.75
C LEU A 14 -8.82 5.51 -0.92
N TRP A 15 -7.66 5.50 -0.27
CA TRP A 15 -6.79 4.33 -0.23
C TRP A 15 -7.41 3.21 0.60
N GLY A 16 -8.00 3.50 1.76
CA GLY A 16 -8.77 2.51 2.51
C GLY A 16 -9.91 1.88 1.68
N PHE A 17 -10.53 2.65 0.78
CA PHE A 17 -11.57 2.16 -0.14
C PHE A 17 -11.03 1.22 -1.22
N THR A 18 -9.72 1.21 -1.49
CA THR A 18 -9.13 0.30 -2.49
C THR A 18 -9.33 -1.17 -2.15
N GLY A 19 -9.38 -1.52 -0.85
CA GLY A 19 -9.70 -2.87 -0.40
C GLY A 19 -11.10 -3.32 -0.83
N VAL A 20 -12.09 -2.44 -0.68
CA VAL A 20 -13.48 -2.68 -1.13
C VAL A 20 -13.53 -2.92 -2.64
N LEU A 21 -12.88 -2.06 -3.43
CA LEU A 21 -12.81 -2.22 -4.89
C LEU A 21 -12.09 -3.52 -5.28
N GLY A 22 -11.02 -3.88 -4.57
CA GLY A 22 -10.28 -5.11 -4.82
C GLY A 22 -11.12 -6.39 -4.62
N ARG A 23 -12.10 -6.34 -3.72
CA ARG A 23 -13.07 -7.44 -3.53
C ARG A 23 -14.18 -7.43 -4.58
N LEU A 24 -14.63 -6.25 -5.03
CA LEU A 24 -15.67 -6.10 -6.06
C LEU A 24 -15.19 -6.57 -7.44
N ILE A 25 -13.91 -6.34 -7.77
CA ILE A 25 -13.32 -6.73 -9.05
C ILE A 25 -13.12 -8.25 -9.10
N THR A 26 -13.71 -8.90 -10.10
CA THR A 26 -13.72 -10.36 -10.22
C THR A 26 -12.41 -10.95 -10.74
N LEU A 27 -11.54 -10.14 -11.33
CA LEU A 27 -10.24 -10.54 -11.87
C LEU A 27 -9.34 -11.20 -10.82
N ASP A 28 -8.45 -12.08 -11.27
CA ASP A 28 -7.29 -12.48 -10.48
C ASP A 28 -6.48 -11.26 -10.00
N GLN A 29 -5.85 -11.36 -8.83
CA GLN A 29 -5.13 -10.24 -8.22
C GLN A 29 -4.03 -9.66 -9.12
N THR A 30 -3.32 -10.49 -9.88
CA THR A 30 -2.22 -10.08 -10.77
C THR A 30 -2.75 -9.31 -11.96
N TRP A 31 -3.84 -9.79 -12.57
CA TRP A 31 -4.50 -9.13 -13.67
C TRP A 31 -5.21 -7.84 -13.24
N LEU A 32 -5.83 -7.82 -12.05
CA LEU A 32 -6.40 -6.61 -11.47
C LEU A 32 -5.34 -5.49 -11.39
N VAL A 33 -4.17 -5.81 -10.83
CA VAL A 33 -3.07 -4.84 -10.70
C VAL A 33 -2.51 -4.45 -12.05
N TRP A 34 -2.40 -5.38 -13.00
CA TRP A 34 -1.94 -5.07 -14.35
C TRP A 34 -2.86 -4.10 -15.07
N TYR A 35 -4.19 -4.34 -15.08
CA TYR A 35 -5.17 -3.42 -15.69
C TYR A 35 -5.17 -2.06 -14.99
N ARG A 36 -5.10 -2.04 -13.65
CA ARG A 36 -4.95 -0.80 -12.88
C ARG A 36 -3.73 0.00 -13.30
N LEU A 37 -2.58 -0.64 -13.41
CA LEU A 37 -1.33 0.01 -13.82
C LEU A 37 -1.36 0.46 -15.27
N MET A 38 -1.92 -0.34 -16.17
CA MET A 38 -2.11 0.00 -17.58
C MET A 38 -2.92 1.27 -17.72
N ILE A 39 -4.12 1.31 -17.13
CA ILE A 39 -5.01 2.49 -17.19
C ILE A 39 -4.31 3.71 -16.58
N THR A 40 -3.66 3.54 -15.43
CA THR A 40 -2.98 4.64 -14.73
C THR A 40 -1.80 5.17 -15.54
N ALA A 41 -0.91 4.29 -16.03
CA ALA A 41 0.27 4.70 -16.80
C ALA A 41 -0.13 5.39 -18.09
N VAL A 42 -1.04 4.80 -18.88
CA VAL A 42 -1.53 5.40 -20.13
C VAL A 42 -2.17 6.78 -19.87
N SER A 43 -3.04 6.88 -18.85
CA SER A 43 -3.69 8.16 -18.49
C SER A 43 -2.68 9.22 -18.07
N LEU A 44 -1.65 8.86 -17.31
CA LEU A 44 -0.59 9.80 -16.89
C LEU A 44 0.27 10.26 -18.07
N TRP A 45 0.66 9.34 -18.97
CA TRP A 45 1.42 9.71 -20.16
C TRP A 45 0.63 10.67 -21.05
N ILE A 46 -0.66 10.41 -21.29
CA ILE A 46 -1.55 11.28 -22.03
C ILE A 46 -1.64 12.65 -21.35
N LEU A 47 -1.90 12.68 -20.04
CA LEU A 47 -2.01 13.93 -19.27
C LEU A 47 -0.72 14.75 -19.32
N TYR A 48 0.44 14.14 -19.13
CA TYR A 48 1.74 14.82 -19.13
C TYR A 48 2.13 15.29 -20.54
N PHE A 49 1.73 14.55 -21.58
CA PHE A 49 1.92 14.97 -22.96
C PHE A 49 1.14 16.26 -23.25
N PHE A 50 -0.16 16.31 -22.96
CA PHE A 50 -0.99 17.50 -23.17
C PHE A 50 -0.57 18.70 -22.31
N LEU A 51 -0.11 18.44 -21.08
CA LEU A 51 0.40 19.49 -20.19
C LEU A 51 1.82 19.95 -20.56
N LYS A 52 2.47 19.36 -21.56
CA LYS A 52 3.86 19.64 -21.96
C LYS A 52 4.85 19.52 -20.79
N ARG A 53 4.59 18.56 -19.87
CA ARG A 53 5.41 18.31 -18.67
C ARG A 53 6.33 17.11 -18.77
N ILE A 54 6.41 16.46 -19.92
CA ILE A 54 7.37 15.38 -20.17
C ILE A 54 8.76 15.99 -20.27
N ARG A 55 9.63 15.69 -19.32
CA ARG A 55 11.02 16.14 -19.31
C ARG A 55 11.95 14.97 -19.61
N LYS A 56 13.11 15.28 -20.20
CA LYS A 56 14.19 14.30 -20.35
C LYS A 56 14.59 13.76 -18.97
N PHE A 57 14.65 12.45 -18.85
CA PHE A 57 14.96 11.77 -17.60
C PHE A 57 16.12 10.78 -17.83
N PRO A 58 17.18 10.77 -17.00
CA PRO A 58 18.30 9.86 -17.18
C PRO A 58 17.83 8.39 -17.14
N LEU A 59 18.27 7.57 -18.10
CA LEU A 59 17.85 6.18 -18.21
C LEU A 59 18.12 5.40 -16.92
N ARG A 60 19.27 5.60 -16.30
CA ARG A 60 19.63 4.95 -15.02
C ARG A 60 18.62 5.28 -13.91
N SER A 61 18.19 6.53 -13.83
CA SER A 61 17.21 6.97 -12.86
C SER A 61 15.81 6.43 -13.19
N ALA A 62 15.44 6.41 -14.47
CA ALA A 62 14.18 5.81 -14.93
C ALA A 62 14.11 4.32 -14.57
N LEU A 63 15.20 3.57 -14.79
CA LEU A 63 15.28 2.16 -14.43
C LEU A 63 15.21 1.95 -12.91
N TYR A 64 15.92 2.77 -12.13
CA TYR A 64 15.88 2.66 -10.67
C TYR A 64 14.48 2.95 -10.12
N ILE A 65 13.85 4.05 -10.57
CA ILE A 65 12.49 4.41 -10.17
C ILE A 65 11.49 3.38 -10.71
N GLY A 66 11.70 2.87 -11.92
CA GLY A 66 10.91 1.79 -12.49
C GLY A 66 10.96 0.51 -11.65
N THR A 67 12.14 0.17 -11.11
CA THR A 67 12.29 -0.97 -10.18
C THR A 67 11.49 -0.77 -8.90
N ILE A 68 11.48 0.46 -8.35
CA ILE A 68 10.61 0.78 -7.20
C ILE A 68 9.14 0.55 -7.59
N GLY A 69 8.75 0.95 -8.79
CA GLY A 69 7.41 0.72 -9.33
C GLY A 69 7.06 -0.74 -9.49
N PHE A 70 8.02 -1.57 -9.91
CA PHE A 70 7.80 -3.02 -9.99
C PHE A 70 7.60 -3.64 -8.59
N ILE A 71 8.40 -3.25 -7.58
CA ILE A 71 8.21 -3.69 -6.19
C ILE A 71 6.83 -3.22 -5.67
N GLN A 72 6.41 -1.99 -6.01
CA GLN A 72 5.08 -1.48 -5.70
C GLN A 72 3.97 -2.30 -6.36
N ALA A 73 4.16 -2.73 -7.61
CA ALA A 73 3.20 -3.60 -8.29
C ALA A 73 3.07 -4.95 -7.59
N LEU A 74 4.20 -5.57 -7.21
CA LEU A 74 4.22 -6.82 -6.42
C LEU A 74 3.54 -6.63 -5.05
N HIS A 75 3.77 -5.50 -4.37
CA HIS A 75 3.05 -5.17 -3.15
C HIS A 75 1.52 -5.19 -3.37
N TRP A 76 1.03 -4.55 -4.42
CA TRP A 76 -0.40 -4.54 -4.73
C TRP A 76 -0.93 -5.93 -5.09
N VAL A 77 -0.19 -6.73 -5.87
CA VAL A 77 -0.56 -8.12 -6.14
C VAL A 77 -0.70 -8.93 -4.85
N CYS A 78 0.25 -8.80 -3.93
CA CYS A 78 0.18 -9.45 -2.62
C CYS A 78 -0.97 -8.89 -1.77
N PHE A 79 -1.23 -7.60 -1.77
CA PHE A 79 -2.33 -6.99 -1.03
C PHE A 79 -3.69 -7.49 -1.51
N TYR A 80 -3.95 -7.45 -2.83
CA TYR A 80 -5.20 -7.98 -3.38
C TYR A 80 -5.29 -9.49 -3.29
N GLY A 81 -4.16 -10.19 -3.38
CA GLY A 81 -4.09 -11.63 -3.10
C GLY A 81 -4.52 -11.93 -1.67
N SER A 82 -4.03 -11.19 -0.69
CA SER A 82 -4.45 -11.33 0.71
C SER A 82 -5.97 -11.14 0.89
N ILE A 83 -6.57 -10.16 0.20
CA ILE A 83 -8.02 -9.94 0.21
C ILE A 83 -8.76 -11.15 -0.38
N LYS A 84 -8.27 -11.72 -1.47
CA LYS A 84 -8.94 -12.84 -2.17
C LYS A 84 -8.79 -14.18 -1.45
N TYR A 85 -7.64 -14.42 -0.80
CA TYR A 85 -7.38 -15.64 -0.03
C TYR A 85 -7.83 -15.56 1.44
N ALA A 86 -8.16 -14.36 1.94
CA ALA A 86 -8.73 -14.16 3.26
C ALA A 86 -9.91 -13.18 3.18
N ASN A 87 -9.70 -11.93 3.57
CA ASN A 87 -10.67 -10.84 3.49
C ASN A 87 -9.96 -9.47 3.61
N ILE A 88 -10.74 -8.38 3.46
CA ILE A 88 -10.22 -7.02 3.53
C ILE A 88 -9.63 -6.71 4.91
N THR A 89 -10.33 -7.12 5.95
CA THR A 89 -9.93 -6.86 7.35
C THR A 89 -8.57 -7.50 7.67
N ILE A 90 -8.35 -8.74 7.28
CA ILE A 90 -7.07 -9.44 7.49
C ILE A 90 -5.96 -8.80 6.67
N ALA A 91 -6.20 -8.50 5.39
CA ALA A 91 -5.22 -7.86 4.52
C ALA A 91 -4.75 -6.51 5.10
N LEU A 92 -5.67 -5.66 5.55
CA LEU A 92 -5.36 -4.37 6.15
C LEU A 92 -4.72 -4.49 7.55
N THR A 93 -5.10 -5.51 8.32
CA THR A 93 -4.42 -5.82 9.60
C THR A 93 -2.97 -6.20 9.37
N CYS A 94 -2.67 -7.05 8.39
CA CYS A 94 -1.29 -7.36 8.00
C CYS A 94 -0.56 -6.11 7.52
N LEU A 95 -1.20 -5.28 6.70
CA LEU A 95 -0.59 -4.04 6.20
C LEU A 95 -0.25 -3.05 7.32
N SER A 96 -1.04 -2.99 8.40
CA SER A 96 -0.75 -2.11 9.55
C SER A 96 0.57 -2.44 10.25
N THR A 97 1.09 -3.65 10.09
CA THR A 97 2.41 -4.04 10.63
C THR A 97 3.58 -3.40 9.88
N SER A 98 3.34 -2.79 8.71
CA SER A 98 4.39 -2.15 7.90
C SER A 98 5.14 -1.04 8.67
N ALA A 99 4.46 -0.30 9.54
CA ALA A 99 5.10 0.73 10.37
C ALA A 99 6.17 0.12 11.31
N LEU A 100 5.88 -1.04 11.87
CA LEU A 100 6.79 -1.77 12.76
C LEU A 100 7.90 -2.49 11.99
N LEU A 101 7.59 -3.04 10.82
CA LEU A 101 8.61 -3.57 9.91
C LEU A 101 9.58 -2.46 9.46
N ALA A 102 9.08 -1.25 9.22
CA ALA A 102 9.90 -0.11 8.86
C ALA A 102 10.90 0.25 9.96
N SER A 103 10.53 0.14 11.23
CA SER A 103 11.42 0.45 12.37
C SER A 103 12.67 -0.46 12.44
N VAL A 104 12.58 -1.66 11.86
CA VAL A 104 13.71 -2.60 11.75
C VAL A 104 14.46 -2.45 10.42
N ILE A 105 13.72 -2.33 9.32
CA ILE A 105 14.29 -2.31 7.97
C ILE A 105 14.94 -0.96 7.64
N GLU A 106 14.32 0.16 8.04
CA GLU A 106 14.86 1.49 7.75
C GLU A 106 16.26 1.72 8.34
N PRO A 107 16.57 1.36 9.61
CA PRO A 107 17.90 1.44 10.16
C PRO A 107 18.94 0.63 9.40
N LEU A 108 18.60 -0.58 8.93
CA LEU A 108 19.50 -1.43 8.14
C LEU A 108 19.89 -0.76 6.81
N PHE A 109 18.91 -0.19 6.09
CA PHE A 109 19.13 0.45 4.79
C PHE A 109 19.77 1.84 4.88
N LEU A 110 19.46 2.61 5.93
CA LEU A 110 19.95 3.97 6.14
C LEU A 110 21.10 4.05 7.12
N LYS A 111 21.63 2.89 7.58
CA LYS A 111 22.75 2.78 8.54
C LYS A 111 22.50 3.59 9.83
N LYS A 112 21.25 3.59 10.32
CA LYS A 112 20.87 4.22 11.58
C LYS A 112 21.02 3.23 12.74
N LYS A 113 21.03 3.74 13.98
CA LYS A 113 21.00 2.89 15.18
C LYS A 113 19.62 2.25 15.35
N PHE A 114 19.62 1.00 15.80
CA PHE A 114 18.39 0.32 16.20
C PHE A 114 17.86 0.88 17.51
N ASP A 115 16.55 1.02 17.59
CA ASP A 115 15.86 1.39 18.81
C ASP A 115 15.27 0.12 19.46
N PRO A 116 15.73 -0.28 20.67
CA PRO A 116 15.25 -1.49 21.32
C PRO A 116 13.75 -1.45 21.65
N VAL A 117 13.18 -0.28 21.84
CA VAL A 117 11.73 -0.14 22.08
C VAL A 117 10.95 -0.44 20.81
N GLU A 118 11.44 0.00 19.64
CA GLU A 118 10.82 -0.33 18.34
C GLU A 118 10.86 -1.84 18.06
N ILE A 119 11.96 -2.51 18.43
CA ILE A 119 12.07 -3.97 18.34
C ILE A 119 11.03 -4.65 19.24
N ALA A 120 10.88 -4.18 20.49
CA ALA A 120 9.88 -4.72 21.41
C ALA A 120 8.45 -4.55 20.87
N LEU A 121 8.12 -3.39 20.30
CA LEU A 121 6.83 -3.15 19.64
C LEU A 121 6.61 -4.06 18.43
N GLY A 122 7.68 -4.32 17.66
CA GLY A 122 7.64 -5.30 16.57
C GLY A 122 7.30 -6.71 17.06
N LEU A 123 7.88 -7.15 18.19
CA LEU A 123 7.57 -8.44 18.80
C LEU A 123 6.10 -8.52 19.27
N PHE A 124 5.55 -7.43 19.82
CA PHE A 124 4.12 -7.36 20.15
C PHE A 124 3.22 -7.53 18.92
N ALA A 125 3.58 -6.91 17.81
CA ALA A 125 2.83 -7.08 16.56
C ALA A 125 2.93 -8.51 16.02
N ILE A 126 4.12 -9.12 16.09
CA ILE A 126 4.31 -10.53 15.71
C ILE A 126 3.43 -11.44 16.57
N ALA A 127 3.40 -11.23 17.89
CA ALA A 127 2.51 -11.99 18.78
C ALA A 127 1.03 -11.82 18.38
N GLY A 128 0.58 -10.61 18.05
CA GLY A 128 -0.76 -10.34 17.54
C GLY A 128 -1.07 -11.11 16.25
N ILE A 129 -0.16 -11.08 15.28
CA ILE A 129 -0.31 -11.84 14.02
C ILE A 129 -0.34 -13.35 14.27
N LEU A 130 0.50 -13.89 15.16
CA LEU A 130 0.50 -15.31 15.48
C LEU A 130 -0.83 -15.78 16.12
N ILE A 131 -1.45 -14.95 16.97
CA ILE A 131 -2.78 -15.22 17.50
C ILE A 131 -3.81 -15.29 16.37
N ILE A 132 -3.81 -14.31 15.46
CA ILE A 132 -4.73 -14.28 14.31
C ILE A 132 -4.50 -15.49 13.40
N TYR A 133 -3.25 -15.81 13.09
CA TYR A 133 -2.88 -16.93 12.23
C TYR A 133 -3.36 -18.26 12.79
N ASN A 134 -3.11 -18.55 14.08
CA ASN A 134 -3.47 -19.82 14.71
C ASN A 134 -4.98 -20.01 14.86
N THR A 135 -5.74 -18.92 14.96
CA THR A 135 -7.20 -18.99 15.15
C THR A 135 -7.99 -18.91 13.85
N HIS A 136 -7.35 -18.49 12.77
CA HIS A 136 -7.94 -18.38 11.43
C HIS A 136 -7.08 -19.12 10.40
N ILE A 137 -6.82 -20.40 10.63
CA ILE A 137 -5.92 -21.22 9.79
C ILE A 137 -6.40 -21.29 8.32
N ASN A 138 -7.70 -21.18 8.08
CA ASN A 138 -8.28 -21.13 6.75
C ASN A 138 -7.83 -19.86 5.96
N PHE A 139 -7.33 -18.84 6.65
CA PHE A 139 -6.82 -17.59 6.07
C PHE A 139 -5.29 -17.55 6.05
N SER A 140 -4.61 -18.64 6.37
CA SER A 140 -3.15 -18.69 6.49
C SER A 140 -2.42 -18.17 5.23
N THR A 141 -2.86 -18.60 4.05
CA THR A 141 -2.31 -18.11 2.78
C THR A 141 -2.48 -16.59 2.65
N GLY A 142 -3.68 -16.08 2.93
CA GLY A 142 -3.97 -14.64 2.88
C GLY A 142 -3.12 -13.84 3.86
N ILE A 143 -2.90 -14.35 5.09
CA ILE A 143 -2.08 -13.70 6.11
C ILE A 143 -0.61 -13.65 5.67
N ILE A 144 -0.04 -14.75 5.17
CA ILE A 144 1.35 -14.81 4.70
C ILE A 144 1.56 -13.81 3.54
N ILE A 145 0.66 -13.82 2.56
CA ILE A 145 0.72 -12.91 1.41
C ILE A 145 0.54 -11.45 1.88
N GLY A 146 -0.35 -11.20 2.85
CA GLY A 146 -0.57 -9.88 3.44
C GLY A 146 0.66 -9.33 4.17
N LEU A 147 1.39 -10.18 4.91
CA LEU A 147 2.66 -9.80 5.54
C LEU A 147 3.75 -9.53 4.50
N LEU A 148 3.77 -10.30 3.40
CA LEU A 148 4.67 -10.02 2.28
C LEU A 148 4.34 -8.66 1.63
N ALA A 149 3.05 -8.33 1.49
CA ALA A 149 2.63 -7.02 1.03
C ALA A 149 3.13 -5.89 1.96
N ALA A 150 3.00 -6.07 3.28
CA ALA A 150 3.51 -5.13 4.27
C ALA A 150 5.04 -4.95 4.18
N LEU A 151 5.78 -6.03 3.95
CA LEU A 151 7.22 -5.99 3.76
C LEU A 151 7.61 -5.21 2.49
N LEU A 152 6.96 -5.51 1.37
CA LEU A 152 7.22 -4.86 0.08
C LEU A 152 6.94 -3.35 0.12
N THR A 153 5.86 -2.91 0.80
CA THR A 153 5.59 -1.47 0.94
C THR A 153 6.65 -0.74 1.75
N VAL A 154 7.28 -1.41 2.73
CA VAL A 154 8.42 -0.83 3.46
C VAL A 154 9.62 -0.63 2.55
N PHE A 155 9.96 -1.61 1.70
CA PHE A 155 11.03 -1.44 0.71
C PHE A 155 10.75 -0.28 -0.24
N VAL A 156 9.52 -0.17 -0.77
CA VAL A 156 9.10 0.96 -1.61
C VAL A 156 9.29 2.29 -0.87
N SER A 157 8.85 2.38 0.39
CA SER A 157 8.98 3.60 1.20
C SER A 157 10.44 4.02 1.39
N VAL A 158 11.30 3.07 1.78
CA VAL A 158 12.74 3.33 2.02
C VAL A 158 13.46 3.72 0.72
N MET A 159 13.16 3.06 -0.39
CA MET A 159 13.75 3.39 -1.69
C MET A 159 13.26 4.75 -2.20
N ASN A 160 11.98 5.07 -2.04
CA ASN A 160 11.42 6.37 -2.41
C ASN A 160 12.07 7.52 -1.62
N LYS A 161 12.39 7.33 -0.33
CA LYS A 161 13.10 8.34 0.48
C LYS A 161 14.43 8.76 -0.13
N LYS A 162 15.09 7.89 -0.88
CA LYS A 162 16.37 8.19 -1.57
C LYS A 162 16.20 8.95 -2.89
N THR A 163 14.97 9.04 -3.41
CA THR A 163 14.69 9.64 -4.71
C THR A 163 13.91 10.95 -4.65
N VAL A 164 13.16 11.18 -3.56
CA VAL A 164 12.24 12.32 -3.45
C VAL A 164 12.97 13.66 -3.47
N ASP A 165 14.19 13.73 -2.96
CA ASP A 165 14.98 14.97 -2.91
C ASP A 165 15.62 15.31 -4.27
N ASP A 166 15.85 14.29 -5.12
CA ASP A 166 16.57 14.46 -6.38
C ASP A 166 15.64 14.76 -7.57
N TYR A 167 14.33 14.42 -7.47
CA TYR A 167 13.43 14.47 -8.63
C TYR A 167 12.07 15.11 -8.28
N GLU A 168 11.44 15.68 -9.32
CA GLU A 168 10.10 16.23 -9.19
C GLU A 168 9.08 15.08 -8.91
N PRO A 169 8.24 15.18 -7.85
CA PRO A 169 7.31 14.12 -7.45
C PRO A 169 6.44 13.56 -8.58
N GLY A 170 6.02 14.43 -9.49
CA GLY A 170 5.22 13.99 -10.63
C GLY A 170 5.99 13.12 -11.63
N GLN A 171 7.28 13.34 -11.81
CA GLN A 171 8.13 12.49 -12.65
C GLN A 171 8.37 11.14 -11.97
N ILE A 172 8.63 11.14 -10.64
CA ILE A 172 8.73 9.90 -9.88
C ILE A 172 7.47 9.06 -10.09
N THR A 173 6.29 9.65 -9.89
CA THR A 173 5.02 8.94 -10.07
C THR A 173 4.86 8.36 -11.48
N LEU A 174 5.16 9.15 -12.53
CA LEU A 174 5.05 8.73 -13.93
C LEU A 174 5.94 7.51 -14.20
N TYR A 175 7.24 7.60 -13.88
CA TYR A 175 8.20 6.52 -14.16
C TYR A 175 8.01 5.31 -13.23
N GLN A 176 7.62 5.53 -11.98
CA GLN A 176 7.34 4.46 -11.02
C GLN A 176 6.16 3.61 -11.47
N LEU A 177 5.02 4.21 -11.81
CA LEU A 177 3.83 3.47 -12.25
C LEU A 177 4.04 2.84 -13.64
N THR A 178 4.77 3.50 -14.53
CA THR A 178 5.18 2.91 -15.81
C THR A 178 6.10 1.69 -15.60
N GLY A 179 7.08 1.80 -14.72
CA GLY A 179 7.98 0.69 -14.39
C GLY A 179 7.25 -0.49 -13.76
N GLY A 180 6.25 -0.21 -12.90
CA GLY A 180 5.36 -1.24 -12.36
C GLY A 180 4.56 -1.95 -13.46
N PHE A 181 3.98 -1.20 -14.39
CA PHE A 181 3.27 -1.75 -15.54
C PHE A 181 4.16 -2.62 -16.42
N VAL A 182 5.33 -2.10 -16.82
CA VAL A 182 6.29 -2.83 -17.66
C VAL A 182 6.80 -4.07 -16.95
N GLY A 183 7.24 -3.96 -15.69
CA GLY A 183 7.76 -5.09 -14.91
C GLY A 183 6.73 -6.20 -14.74
N LEU A 184 5.49 -5.84 -14.42
CA LEU A 184 4.41 -6.83 -14.31
C LEU A 184 4.05 -7.43 -15.66
N SER A 185 4.07 -6.64 -16.77
CA SER A 185 3.84 -7.17 -18.12
C SER A 185 4.89 -8.21 -18.55
N LEU A 186 6.15 -8.05 -18.12
CA LEU A 186 7.20 -9.04 -18.35
C LEU A 186 7.01 -10.31 -17.52
N LEU A 187 6.42 -10.18 -16.32
CA LEU A 187 6.15 -11.31 -15.43
C LEU A 187 4.89 -12.10 -15.82
N LEU A 188 3.90 -11.45 -16.43
CA LEU A 188 2.60 -12.05 -16.76
C LEU A 188 2.67 -13.35 -17.58
N PRO A 189 3.50 -13.48 -18.64
CA PRO A 189 3.59 -14.72 -19.40
C PRO A 189 4.04 -15.91 -18.54
N VAL A 190 4.98 -15.68 -17.62
CA VAL A 190 5.46 -16.69 -16.67
C VAL A 190 4.34 -17.03 -15.67
N TYR A 191 3.67 -16.02 -15.14
CA TYR A 191 2.53 -16.22 -14.22
C TYR A 191 1.41 -17.02 -14.89
N GLN A 192 1.01 -16.67 -16.12
CA GLN A 192 -0.03 -17.37 -16.89
C GLN A 192 0.36 -18.81 -17.21
N TYR A 193 1.65 -19.11 -17.42
CA TYR A 193 2.12 -20.46 -17.63
C TYR A 193 1.91 -21.37 -16.41
N PHE A 194 2.17 -20.84 -15.20
CA PHE A 194 1.97 -21.59 -13.95
C PHE A 194 0.51 -21.64 -13.49
N PHE A 195 -0.30 -20.67 -13.89
CA PHE A 195 -1.71 -20.52 -13.49
C PHE A 195 -2.60 -20.33 -14.73
N PRO A 196 -2.81 -21.37 -15.57
CA PRO A 196 -3.52 -21.23 -16.85
C PRO A 196 -5.03 -20.96 -16.71
N GLU A 197 -5.64 -21.36 -15.60
CA GLU A 197 -7.10 -21.31 -15.39
C GLU A 197 -7.58 -20.02 -14.69
N ILE A 198 -6.71 -19.05 -14.51
CA ILE A 198 -7.07 -17.80 -13.80
C ILE A 198 -7.99 -16.91 -14.62
N HIS A 199 -8.84 -16.16 -13.91
CA HIS A 199 -9.76 -15.20 -14.50
C HIS A 199 -9.03 -13.90 -14.89
N TYR A 200 -8.70 -13.74 -16.17
CA TYR A 200 -7.92 -12.63 -16.70
C TYR A 200 -8.72 -11.62 -17.53
N LYS A 201 -9.95 -11.94 -17.93
CA LYS A 201 -10.81 -11.06 -18.73
C LYS A 201 -11.74 -10.24 -17.82
N PRO A 202 -11.69 -8.89 -17.87
CA PRO A 202 -12.59 -8.08 -17.05
C PRO A 202 -14.05 -8.31 -17.47
N ALA A 203 -14.92 -8.51 -16.49
CA ALA A 203 -16.36 -8.41 -16.70
C ALA A 203 -16.76 -6.95 -17.03
N PRO A 204 -17.91 -6.70 -17.66
CA PRO A 204 -18.33 -5.32 -18.00
C PRO A 204 -18.27 -4.36 -16.80
N LEU A 205 -18.67 -4.82 -15.60
CA LEU A 205 -18.67 -4.01 -14.39
C LEU A 205 -17.25 -3.82 -13.81
N ASP A 206 -16.34 -4.76 -14.04
CA ASP A 206 -14.94 -4.62 -13.61
C ASP A 206 -14.27 -3.39 -14.24
N TRP A 207 -14.61 -3.05 -15.48
CA TRP A 207 -14.06 -1.84 -16.13
C TRP A 207 -14.41 -0.56 -15.39
N LEU A 208 -15.64 -0.46 -14.87
CA LEU A 208 -16.04 0.68 -14.04
C LEU A 208 -15.18 0.77 -12.78
N TRP A 209 -15.04 -0.36 -12.06
CA TRP A 209 -14.25 -0.40 -10.83
C TRP A 209 -12.75 -0.18 -11.08
N LEU A 210 -12.21 -0.71 -12.17
CA LEU A 210 -10.83 -0.48 -12.59
C LEU A 210 -10.56 1.00 -12.90
N VAL A 211 -11.47 1.68 -13.58
CA VAL A 211 -11.35 3.12 -13.87
C VAL A 211 -11.42 3.93 -12.57
N ILE A 212 -12.37 3.64 -11.69
CA ILE A 212 -12.46 4.29 -10.37
C ILE A 212 -11.17 4.06 -9.56
N LEU A 213 -10.69 2.82 -9.51
CA LEU A 213 -9.47 2.44 -8.81
C LEU A 213 -8.23 3.18 -9.36
N SER A 214 -8.12 3.29 -10.69
CA SER A 214 -6.99 3.92 -11.36
C SER A 214 -7.05 5.46 -11.28
N TRP A 215 -8.20 6.07 -11.53
CA TRP A 215 -8.30 7.52 -11.60
C TRP A 215 -8.55 8.16 -10.23
N VAL A 216 -9.51 7.64 -9.46
CA VAL A 216 -9.86 8.22 -8.17
C VAL A 216 -8.88 7.76 -7.08
N CYS A 217 -8.70 6.44 -6.92
CA CYS A 217 -7.89 5.89 -5.84
C CYS A 217 -6.38 5.85 -6.15
N THR A 218 -5.95 6.19 -7.37
CA THR A 218 -4.53 6.26 -7.71
C THR A 218 -4.15 7.66 -8.19
N ILE A 219 -4.55 8.10 -9.38
CA ILE A 219 -4.11 9.39 -9.95
C ILE A 219 -4.53 10.56 -9.06
N PHE A 220 -5.81 10.66 -8.72
CA PHE A 220 -6.34 11.77 -7.92
C PHE A 220 -5.76 11.80 -6.51
N THR A 221 -5.64 10.65 -5.84
CA THR A 221 -5.06 10.57 -4.50
C THR A 221 -3.59 10.95 -4.48
N PHE A 222 -2.80 10.57 -5.49
CA PHE A 222 -1.41 11.00 -5.61
C PHE A 222 -1.31 12.53 -5.76
N PHE A 223 -2.20 13.18 -6.51
CA PHE A 223 -2.23 14.65 -6.56
C PHE A 223 -2.55 15.28 -5.21
N LEU A 224 -3.51 14.75 -4.47
CA LEU A 224 -3.84 15.23 -3.12
C LEU A 224 -2.68 15.03 -2.15
N TYR A 225 -2.08 13.85 -2.17
CA TYR A 225 -0.95 13.46 -1.35
C TYR A 225 0.25 14.39 -1.57
N ILE A 226 0.69 14.57 -2.82
CA ILE A 226 1.83 15.43 -3.18
C ILE A 226 1.58 16.90 -2.79
N ARG A 227 0.36 17.42 -3.02
CA ARG A 227 0.00 18.78 -2.58
C ARG A 227 0.09 18.94 -1.07
N SER A 228 -0.29 17.92 -0.34
CA SER A 228 -0.25 17.92 1.11
C SER A 228 1.18 17.87 1.65
N LEU A 229 2.07 17.08 1.05
CA LEU A 229 3.49 16.97 1.37
C LEU A 229 4.21 18.31 1.47
N LYS A 230 3.88 19.27 0.58
CA LYS A 230 4.49 20.61 0.57
C LYS A 230 4.10 21.49 1.77
N LYS A 231 3.07 21.09 2.55
CA LYS A 231 2.47 21.95 3.60
C LYS A 231 2.33 21.26 4.95
N ILE A 232 2.61 19.98 5.03
CA ILE A 232 2.44 19.16 6.24
C ILE A 232 3.79 18.54 6.57
N SER A 233 4.12 18.44 7.86
CA SER A 233 5.33 17.76 8.32
C SER A 233 5.29 16.26 7.96
N ALA A 234 6.46 15.67 7.76
CA ALA A 234 6.57 14.22 7.52
C ALA A 234 5.91 13.40 8.64
N PHE A 235 6.02 13.88 9.88
CA PHE A 235 5.35 13.32 11.04
C PHE A 235 3.82 13.25 10.86
N THR A 236 3.16 14.40 10.63
CA THR A 236 1.70 14.48 10.46
C THR A 236 1.23 13.63 9.30
N MET A 237 2.06 13.50 8.25
CA MET A 237 1.77 12.65 7.13
C MET A 237 1.77 11.17 7.53
N ASN A 238 2.86 10.68 8.13
CA ASN A 238 2.96 9.29 8.54
C ASN A 238 1.84 8.91 9.52
N LEU A 239 1.50 9.81 10.46
CA LEU A 239 0.36 9.63 11.36
C LEU A 239 -0.96 9.49 10.59
N THR A 240 -1.18 10.30 9.57
CA THR A 240 -2.43 10.21 8.78
C THR A 240 -2.48 8.93 7.93
N LEU A 241 -1.34 8.46 7.41
CA LEU A 241 -1.26 7.21 6.64
C LEU A 241 -1.62 5.98 7.48
N THR A 242 -1.37 5.98 8.79
CA THR A 242 -1.79 4.88 9.67
C THR A 242 -3.32 4.76 9.84
N LEU A 243 -4.09 5.75 9.37
CA LEU A 243 -5.55 5.67 9.34
C LEU A 243 -6.09 4.87 8.15
N GLU A 244 -5.27 4.57 7.14
CA GLU A 244 -5.71 3.77 5.97
C GLU A 244 -6.31 2.42 6.38
N PRO A 245 -5.63 1.56 7.15
CA PRO A 245 -6.23 0.33 7.66
C PRO A 245 -7.50 0.55 8.47
N VAL A 246 -7.55 1.62 9.28
CA VAL A 246 -8.73 1.94 10.09
C VAL A 246 -9.94 2.21 9.20
N TYR A 247 -9.80 3.10 8.19
CA TYR A 247 -10.88 3.39 7.26
C TYR A 247 -11.32 2.17 6.46
N GLY A 248 -10.35 1.39 5.96
CA GLY A 248 -10.66 0.20 5.16
C GLY A 248 -11.34 -0.90 5.96
N ILE A 249 -10.95 -1.15 7.22
CA ILE A 249 -11.59 -2.13 8.12
C ILE A 249 -13.01 -1.69 8.46
N ILE A 250 -13.23 -0.41 8.78
CA ILE A 250 -14.59 0.12 9.01
C ILE A 250 -15.46 -0.10 7.78
N LEU A 251 -14.95 0.20 6.57
CA LEU A 251 -15.68 -0.04 5.33
C LEU A 251 -15.95 -1.53 5.09
N ALA A 252 -15.01 -2.41 5.39
CA ALA A 252 -15.20 -3.86 5.28
C ALA A 252 -16.30 -4.38 6.21
N PHE A 253 -16.36 -3.84 7.43
CA PHE A 253 -17.41 -4.18 8.40
C PHE A 253 -18.79 -3.66 7.94
N LEU A 254 -18.86 -2.43 7.44
CA LEU A 254 -20.12 -1.82 7.01
C LEU A 254 -20.68 -2.42 5.71
N ILE A 255 -19.81 -2.75 4.75
CA ILE A 255 -20.23 -3.16 3.40
C ILE A 255 -20.34 -4.67 3.28
N TYR A 256 -19.40 -5.42 3.91
CA TYR A 256 -19.28 -6.86 3.73
C TYR A 256 -19.58 -7.67 5.00
N HIS A 257 -19.91 -7.00 6.12
CA HIS A 257 -20.18 -7.64 7.41
C HIS A 257 -19.08 -8.59 7.86
N GLU A 258 -17.80 -8.27 7.53
CA GLU A 258 -16.67 -9.14 7.84
C GLU A 258 -16.48 -9.38 9.34
N ASN A 259 -16.96 -8.45 10.21
CA ASN A 259 -16.94 -8.59 11.66
C ASN A 259 -17.68 -9.85 12.16
N GLU A 260 -18.70 -10.34 11.43
CA GLU A 260 -19.50 -11.51 11.82
C GLU A 260 -18.72 -12.83 11.66
N HIS A 261 -17.69 -12.82 10.81
CA HIS A 261 -16.84 -13.99 10.51
C HIS A 261 -15.52 -14.02 11.26
N LEU A 262 -15.28 -13.04 12.14
CA LEU A 262 -14.02 -12.92 12.90
C LEU A 262 -14.21 -13.44 14.34
N SER A 263 -13.26 -14.24 14.82
CA SER A 263 -13.26 -14.76 16.18
C SER A 263 -12.87 -13.67 17.20
N ARG A 264 -13.23 -13.90 18.48
CA ARG A 264 -12.77 -13.04 19.58
C ARG A 264 -11.23 -12.93 19.65
N TRP A 265 -10.52 -13.95 19.24
CA TRP A 265 -9.07 -13.98 19.22
C TRP A 265 -8.48 -13.04 18.15
N PHE A 266 -9.21 -12.87 17.03
CA PHE A 266 -8.84 -11.85 16.04
C PHE A 266 -8.78 -10.46 16.68
N TYR A 267 -9.80 -10.08 17.46
CA TYR A 267 -9.85 -8.76 18.12
C TYR A 267 -8.74 -8.60 19.15
N ILE A 268 -8.34 -9.66 19.84
CA ILE A 268 -7.20 -9.65 20.78
C ILE A 268 -5.90 -9.41 20.00
N GLY A 269 -5.64 -10.17 18.94
CA GLY A 269 -4.45 -9.99 18.09
C GLY A 269 -4.42 -8.62 17.43
N PHE A 270 -5.56 -8.15 16.92
CA PHE A 270 -5.72 -6.83 16.32
C PHE A 270 -5.45 -5.71 17.34
N ALA A 271 -5.96 -5.84 18.57
CA ALA A 271 -5.70 -4.88 19.64
C ALA A 271 -4.22 -4.81 20.01
N LEU A 272 -3.50 -5.96 20.08
CA LEU A 272 -2.05 -5.97 20.31
C LEU A 272 -1.29 -5.21 19.22
N ILE A 273 -1.62 -5.44 17.94
CA ILE A 273 -1.02 -4.71 16.82
C ILE A 273 -1.35 -3.22 16.92
N GLY A 274 -2.62 -2.88 17.18
CA GLY A 274 -3.09 -1.50 17.33
C GLY A 274 -2.35 -0.75 18.44
N VAL A 275 -2.19 -1.36 19.61
CA VAL A 275 -1.44 -0.78 20.75
C VAL A 275 0.02 -0.56 20.35
N ALA A 276 0.67 -1.52 19.68
CA ALA A 276 2.04 -1.37 19.22
C ALA A 276 2.18 -0.21 18.24
N VAL A 277 1.28 -0.09 17.25
CA VAL A 277 1.27 1.01 16.27
C VAL A 277 1.02 2.36 16.95
N VAL A 278 0.01 2.46 17.82
CA VAL A 278 -0.31 3.72 18.53
C VAL A 278 0.85 4.16 19.41
N PHE A 279 1.49 3.24 20.14
CA PHE A 279 2.63 3.55 20.99
C PHE A 279 3.86 3.96 20.17
N HIS A 280 4.12 3.29 19.04
CA HIS A 280 5.15 3.68 18.08
C HIS A 280 4.92 5.13 17.60
N MET A 281 3.70 5.45 17.16
CA MET A 281 3.35 6.77 16.69
C MET A 281 3.48 7.83 17.78
N TRP A 282 3.03 7.53 19.01
CA TRP A 282 3.18 8.44 20.15
C TRP A 282 4.66 8.75 20.45
N ARG A 283 5.55 7.77 20.38
CA ARG A 283 6.99 7.99 20.54
C ARG A 283 7.59 8.87 19.44
N LEU A 284 7.20 8.67 18.17
CA LEU A 284 7.63 9.53 17.07
C LEU A 284 7.23 11.00 17.31
N VAL A 285 6.01 11.24 17.82
CA VAL A 285 5.55 12.58 18.22
C VAL A 285 6.47 13.19 19.26
N ARG A 286 6.69 12.46 20.36
CA ARG A 286 7.44 12.94 21.49
C ARG A 286 8.91 13.27 21.13
N ASN A 287 9.53 12.42 20.31
CA ASN A 287 10.91 12.62 19.87
C ASN A 287 11.07 13.80 18.89
N SER A 288 10.05 14.09 18.06
CA SER A 288 10.07 15.24 17.15
C SER A 288 9.83 16.57 17.83
N SER A 289 9.26 16.59 19.03
CA SER A 289 9.06 17.82 19.83
C SER A 289 10.26 18.16 20.72
N SER A 290 11.26 17.29 20.82
CA SER A 290 12.48 17.47 21.63
C SER A 290 13.73 17.77 20.78
N SER A 291 13.61 17.84 19.46
CA SER A 291 14.63 18.26 18.48
C SER A 291 14.27 19.61 17.85
#